data_4d5e5355e35987eee35867085dd9320f
#
_entry.id   4d5e5355e35987eee35867085dd9320f
#
_cell.length_a   1.000
_cell.length_b   1.000
_cell.length_c   1.000
_cell.angle_alpha   90.00
_cell.angle_beta   90.00
_cell.angle_gamma   90.00
#
_symmetry.space_group_name_H-M   'P 1'
#
loop_
_entity.id
_entity.type
_entity.pdbx_description
1 polymer ?
#
loop_
_entity_poly.entity_id
_entity_poly.type
_entity_poly.pdbx_seq_one_letter_code
_entity_poly.pdbx_strand_id
1 'polypeptide(L)'
;METPKLSVEAIENGTVIDHIPAGLGLTILRQFKLLHYGSAVTVGFNLPSKTQGSKDIIKISGVAFDDAAANRLALFAPEATVNTIADFKVVAKRHLTLPDEIAEVFRCPNANCASHGEPVKSRFYVKTQNGQTRLKCHYCEKTYSRDSVAEA
;
A
#
# COMPACT_ATOMS: atom_id res chain seq x y z
N MET A 1 3.25 21.28 31.58
CA MET A 1 3.54 20.89 30.19
C MET A 1 2.34 20.11 29.64
N GLU A 2 1.78 20.56 28.56
CA GLU A 2 0.64 19.88 27.96
C GLU A 2 1.07 18.60 27.25
N THR A 3 0.25 17.55 27.41
CA THR A 3 0.45 16.32 26.66
C THR A 3 0.16 16.59 25.17
N PRO A 4 1.06 16.20 24.27
CA PRO A 4 0.79 16.37 22.83
C PRO A 4 -0.50 15.65 22.44
N LYS A 5 -1.33 16.32 21.66
CA LYS A 5 -2.53 15.69 21.11
C LYS A 5 -2.16 14.92 19.85
N LEU A 6 -2.82 13.79 19.64
CA LEU A 6 -2.70 13.06 18.40
C LEU A 6 -3.35 13.88 17.28
N SER A 7 -2.69 13.96 16.13
CA SER A 7 -3.26 14.61 14.94
C SER A 7 -4.44 13.81 14.40
N VAL A 8 -4.46 12.49 14.65
CA VAL A 8 -5.52 11.56 14.25
C VAL A 8 -5.87 10.73 15.48
N GLU A 9 -7.16 10.58 15.77
CA GLU A 9 -7.61 9.85 16.95
C GLU A 9 -7.16 8.39 16.94
N ALA A 10 -6.89 7.84 18.13
CA ALA A 10 -6.58 6.42 18.29
C ALA A 10 -7.84 5.59 18.04
N ILE A 11 -7.65 4.39 17.48
CA ILE A 11 -8.72 3.40 17.33
C ILE A 11 -8.59 2.31 18.38
N GLU A 12 -9.73 1.74 18.80
CA GLU A 12 -9.74 0.68 19.79
C GLU A 12 -9.21 -0.63 19.23
N ASN A 13 -9.76 -1.06 18.09
CA ASN A 13 -9.39 -2.30 17.41
C ASN A 13 -9.34 -2.05 15.91
N GLY A 14 -8.41 -2.69 15.21
CA GLY A 14 -8.32 -2.60 13.78
C GLY A 14 -6.89 -2.53 13.27
N THR A 15 -6.69 -1.79 12.20
CA THR A 15 -5.39 -1.67 11.52
C THR A 15 -5.01 -0.20 11.35
N VAL A 16 -3.75 0.10 11.61
CA VAL A 16 -3.17 1.41 11.29
C VAL A 16 -2.06 1.22 10.27
N ILE A 17 -2.21 1.85 9.12
CA ILE A 17 -1.17 1.92 8.11
C ILE A 17 -0.46 3.27 8.30
N ASP A 18 0.77 3.22 8.77
CA ASP A 18 1.56 4.42 9.08
C ASP A 18 2.77 4.53 8.16
N HIS A 19 3.42 5.68 8.20
CA HIS A 19 4.61 5.98 7.40
C HIS A 19 4.37 5.86 5.89
N ILE A 20 3.16 6.13 5.44
CA ILE A 20 2.83 6.21 4.02
C ILE A 20 3.46 7.49 3.47
N PRO A 21 4.24 7.43 2.37
CA PRO A 21 4.76 8.66 1.76
C PRO A 21 3.63 9.63 1.44
N ALA A 22 3.83 10.91 1.77
CA ALA A 22 2.82 11.92 1.54
C ALA A 22 2.37 11.93 0.08
N GLY A 23 1.07 11.91 -0.14
CA GLY A 23 0.45 11.84 -1.46
C GLY A 23 -0.01 10.45 -1.88
N LEU A 24 0.42 9.38 -1.22
CA LEU A 24 0.04 8.01 -1.57
C LEU A 24 -1.16 7.47 -0.78
N GLY A 25 -1.58 8.16 0.29
CA GLY A 25 -2.69 7.70 1.11
C GLY A 25 -3.98 7.50 0.33
N LEU A 26 -4.31 8.42 -0.55
CA LEU A 26 -5.52 8.33 -1.38
C LEU A 26 -5.47 7.14 -2.35
N THR A 27 -4.30 6.90 -2.95
CA THR A 27 -4.08 5.75 -3.84
C THR A 27 -4.32 4.45 -3.09
N ILE A 28 -3.81 4.34 -1.86
CA ILE A 28 -3.99 3.16 -1.02
C ILE A 28 -5.45 2.96 -0.65
N LEU A 29 -6.14 4.01 -0.25
CA LEU A 29 -7.58 3.94 0.04
C LEU A 29 -8.36 3.35 -1.13
N ARG A 30 -8.08 3.82 -2.33
CA ARG A 30 -8.77 3.40 -3.55
C ARG A 30 -8.37 1.98 -3.95
N GLN A 31 -7.08 1.69 -3.99
CA GLN A 31 -6.54 0.41 -4.48
C GLN A 31 -6.96 -0.76 -3.60
N PHE A 32 -7.02 -0.55 -2.30
CA PHE A 32 -7.41 -1.60 -1.35
C PHE A 32 -8.91 -1.55 -1.01
N LYS A 33 -9.66 -0.65 -1.63
CA LYS A 33 -11.11 -0.51 -1.44
C LYS A 33 -11.50 -0.38 0.04
N LEU A 34 -10.72 0.40 0.78
CA LEU A 34 -10.87 0.47 2.23
C LEU A 34 -12.20 1.07 2.69
N LEU A 35 -12.84 1.88 1.86
CA LEU A 35 -14.12 2.47 2.17
C LEU A 35 -15.29 1.51 1.95
N HIS A 36 -15.06 0.34 1.34
CA HIS A 36 -16.10 -0.62 1.03
C HIS A 36 -16.46 -1.56 2.19
N TYR A 37 -15.65 -1.56 3.26
CA TYR A 37 -15.90 -2.42 4.42
C TYR A 37 -17.02 -1.93 5.33
N GLY A 38 -17.48 -0.71 5.14
CA GLY A 38 -18.49 -0.11 6.02
C GLY A 38 -17.98 0.26 7.41
N SER A 39 -16.69 0.10 7.65
CA SER A 39 -16.04 0.43 8.91
C SER A 39 -15.61 1.89 8.95
N ALA A 40 -15.43 2.43 10.15
CA ALA A 40 -14.90 3.78 10.30
C ALA A 40 -13.46 3.83 9.79
N VAL A 41 -13.19 4.77 8.90
CA VAL A 41 -11.85 5.00 8.35
C VAL A 41 -11.45 6.43 8.66
N THR A 42 -10.30 6.60 9.28
CA THR A 42 -9.75 7.92 9.57
C THR A 42 -8.44 8.06 8.82
N VAL A 43 -8.27 9.18 8.13
CA VAL A 43 -7.10 9.43 7.28
C VAL A 43 -6.49 10.76 7.63
N GLY A 44 -5.17 10.79 7.75
CA GLY A 44 -4.40 12.02 7.85
C GLY A 44 -3.48 12.14 6.64
N PHE A 45 -3.48 13.29 5.99
CA PHE A 45 -2.59 13.59 4.88
C PHE A 45 -1.57 14.64 5.28
N ASN A 46 -0.34 14.50 4.81
CA ASN A 46 0.74 15.48 5.00
C ASN A 46 1.01 15.78 6.47
N LEU A 47 0.98 14.76 7.31
CA LEU A 47 1.28 14.91 8.74
C LEU A 47 2.78 15.03 8.96
N PRO A 48 3.22 15.77 10.00
CA PRO A 48 4.65 15.84 10.31
C PRO A 48 5.23 14.47 10.62
N SER A 49 6.39 14.18 10.06
CA SER A 49 7.11 12.93 10.28
C SER A 49 8.58 13.21 10.55
N LYS A 50 9.13 12.60 11.59
CA LYS A 50 10.55 12.77 11.94
C LYS A 50 11.48 12.12 10.92
N THR A 51 11.02 11.09 10.23
CA THR A 51 11.85 10.31 9.30
C THR A 51 11.65 10.65 7.84
N GLN A 52 10.48 11.20 7.48
CA GLN A 52 10.08 11.42 6.10
C GLN A 52 9.75 12.88 5.77
N GLY A 53 9.83 13.77 6.75
CA GLY A 53 9.36 15.14 6.60
C GLY A 53 7.84 15.23 6.74
N SER A 54 7.09 14.60 5.86
CA SER A 54 5.64 14.45 5.96
C SER A 54 5.22 13.03 5.59
N LYS A 55 4.07 12.61 6.08
CA LYS A 55 3.54 11.27 5.86
C LYS A 55 2.02 11.30 5.80
N ASP A 56 1.45 10.25 5.21
CA ASP A 56 0.02 9.97 5.32
C ASP A 56 -0.18 8.80 6.29
N ILE A 57 -1.35 8.75 6.93
CA ILE A 57 -1.72 7.67 7.85
C ILE A 57 -3.17 7.27 7.59
N ILE A 58 -3.46 5.98 7.70
CA ILE A 58 -4.81 5.44 7.53
C ILE A 58 -5.12 4.54 8.73
N LYS A 59 -6.26 4.80 9.39
CA LYS A 59 -6.74 3.98 10.51
C LYS A 59 -8.10 3.39 10.13
N ILE A 60 -8.22 2.06 10.21
CA ILE A 60 -9.43 1.34 9.83
C ILE A 60 -9.90 0.54 11.04
N SER A 61 -11.10 0.87 11.54
CA SER A 61 -11.67 0.15 12.68
C SER A 61 -12.17 -1.24 12.27
N GLY A 62 -11.84 -2.24 13.08
CA GLY A 62 -12.41 -3.59 12.96
C GLY A 62 -11.94 -4.41 11.75
N VAL A 63 -10.97 -3.93 10.99
CA VAL A 63 -10.46 -4.63 9.80
C VAL A 63 -9.02 -5.03 10.01
N ALA A 64 -8.69 -6.29 9.73
CA ALA A 64 -7.33 -6.80 9.77
C ALA A 64 -6.75 -6.94 8.37
N PHE A 65 -5.47 -6.62 8.22
CA PHE A 65 -4.74 -6.88 6.99
C PHE A 65 -4.03 -8.23 7.09
N ASP A 66 -4.26 -9.10 6.10
CA ASP A 66 -3.53 -10.36 5.99
C ASP A 66 -2.17 -10.16 5.30
N ASP A 67 -1.39 -11.24 5.18
CA ASP A 67 -0.08 -11.18 4.55
C ASP A 67 -0.16 -10.80 3.08
N ALA A 68 -1.16 -11.25 2.37
CA ALA A 68 -1.34 -10.92 0.96
C ALA A 68 -1.60 -9.42 0.77
N ALA A 69 -2.45 -8.82 1.61
CA ALA A 69 -2.72 -7.39 1.55
C ALA A 69 -1.47 -6.58 1.90
N ALA A 70 -0.73 -6.99 2.93
CA ALA A 70 0.51 -6.31 3.31
C ALA A 70 1.56 -6.37 2.19
N ASN A 71 1.70 -7.52 1.53
CA ASN A 71 2.64 -7.66 0.41
C ASN A 71 2.28 -6.78 -0.77
N ARG A 72 0.99 -6.65 -1.09
CA ARG A 72 0.52 -5.73 -2.12
C ARG A 72 0.78 -4.27 -1.74
N LEU A 73 0.60 -3.93 -0.48
CA LEU A 73 0.86 -2.58 0.01
C LEU A 73 2.32 -2.18 -0.19
N ALA A 74 3.26 -3.12 -0.07
CA ALA A 74 4.68 -2.87 -0.27
C ALA A 74 5.01 -2.35 -1.68
N LEU A 75 4.19 -2.66 -2.68
CA LEU A 75 4.37 -2.15 -4.04
C LEU A 75 4.06 -0.65 -4.16
N PHE A 76 3.21 -0.13 -3.29
CA PHE A 76 2.84 1.28 -3.27
C PHE A 76 3.64 2.08 -2.26
N ALA A 77 3.91 1.49 -1.11
CA ALA A 77 4.56 2.17 0.00
C ALA A 77 5.46 1.18 0.76
N PRO A 78 6.64 0.85 0.21
CA PRO A 78 7.52 -0.17 0.83
C PRO A 78 8.02 0.23 2.22
N GLU A 79 8.04 1.52 2.55
CA GLU A 79 8.48 2.02 3.86
C GLU A 79 7.35 2.11 4.88
N ALA A 80 6.10 1.88 4.47
CA ALA A 80 4.97 1.91 5.37
C ALA A 80 5.01 0.76 6.36
N THR A 81 4.32 0.93 7.48
CA THR A 81 4.16 -0.12 8.49
C THR A 81 2.68 -0.42 8.66
N VAL A 82 2.36 -1.68 8.91
CA VAL A 82 1.01 -2.13 9.21
C VAL A 82 0.96 -2.56 10.66
N ASN A 83 0.22 -1.81 11.48
CA ASN A 83 0.09 -2.06 12.90
C ASN A 83 -1.29 -2.62 13.20
N THR A 84 -1.33 -3.74 13.92
CA THR A 84 -2.58 -4.29 14.43
C THR A 84 -2.85 -3.68 15.80
N ILE A 85 -4.07 -3.15 15.98
CA ILE A 85 -4.49 -2.47 17.19
C ILE A 85 -5.53 -3.32 17.91
N ALA A 86 -5.34 -3.49 19.22
CA ALA A 86 -6.31 -4.08 20.13
C ALA A 86 -6.27 -3.32 21.45
N ASP A 87 -7.44 -2.98 21.98
CA ASP A 87 -7.57 -2.21 23.22
C ASP A 87 -6.73 -0.92 23.20
N PHE A 88 -6.78 -0.20 22.09
CA PHE A 88 -6.04 1.05 21.84
C PHE A 88 -4.51 0.90 21.83
N LYS A 89 -4.00 -0.33 21.78
CA LYS A 89 -2.56 -0.59 21.79
C LYS A 89 -2.10 -1.32 20.55
N VAL A 90 -0.88 -1.03 20.11
CA VAL A 90 -0.23 -1.79 19.05
C VAL A 90 0.15 -3.16 19.59
N VAL A 91 -0.52 -4.21 19.12
CA VAL A 91 -0.24 -5.60 19.53
C VAL A 91 0.64 -6.33 18.53
N ALA A 92 0.73 -5.85 17.30
CA ALA A 92 1.64 -6.39 16.30
C ALA A 92 2.03 -5.27 15.34
N LYS A 93 3.31 -5.22 14.98
CA LYS A 93 3.85 -4.28 14.01
C LYS A 93 4.51 -5.07 12.89
N ARG A 94 4.07 -4.84 11.67
CA ARG A 94 4.57 -5.56 10.51
C ARG A 94 5.31 -4.60 9.58
N HIS A 95 6.55 -4.96 9.25
CA HIS A 95 7.29 -4.32 8.16
C HIS A 95 6.95 -5.03 6.87
N LEU A 96 6.86 -4.26 5.79
CA LEU A 96 6.40 -4.79 4.51
C LEU A 96 7.54 -5.47 3.74
N THR A 97 7.18 -6.53 3.01
CA THR A 97 8.10 -7.26 2.13
C THR A 97 7.50 -7.28 0.73
N LEU A 98 8.30 -6.94 -0.28
CA LEU A 98 7.84 -7.00 -1.66
C LEU A 98 7.52 -8.44 -2.05
N PRO A 99 6.36 -8.69 -2.71
CA PRO A 99 6.05 -10.02 -3.22
C PRO A 99 6.89 -10.32 -4.46
N ASP A 100 7.04 -11.61 -4.80
CA ASP A 100 7.74 -12.02 -6.02
C ASP A 100 6.91 -11.79 -7.28
N GLU A 101 5.59 -11.88 -7.15
CA GLU A 101 4.65 -11.72 -8.26
C GLU A 101 3.43 -10.93 -7.82
N ILE A 102 2.80 -10.25 -8.79
CA ILE A 102 1.54 -9.53 -8.55
C ILE A 102 0.63 -9.68 -9.75
N ALA A 103 -0.65 -9.95 -9.50
CA ALA A 103 -1.67 -10.12 -10.55
C ALA A 103 -2.84 -9.17 -10.30
N GLU A 104 -3.44 -8.68 -11.39
CA GLU A 104 -4.67 -7.88 -11.36
C GLU A 104 -4.55 -6.51 -10.69
N VAL A 105 -3.34 -6.07 -10.34
CA VAL A 105 -3.13 -4.75 -9.70
C VAL A 105 -2.68 -3.71 -10.72
N PHE A 106 -1.80 -4.10 -11.64
CA PHE A 106 -1.21 -3.18 -12.60
C PHE A 106 -1.59 -3.51 -14.03
N ARG A 107 -1.54 -2.49 -14.88
CA ARG A 107 -1.75 -2.62 -16.31
C ARG A 107 -0.42 -2.48 -17.04
N CYS A 108 -0.15 -3.38 -17.99
CA CYS A 108 1.09 -3.32 -18.77
C CYS A 108 1.14 -2.03 -19.63
N PRO A 109 2.23 -1.25 -19.57
CA PRO A 109 2.36 -0.03 -20.36
C PRO A 109 2.49 -0.29 -21.87
N ASN A 110 2.85 -1.51 -22.28
CA ASN A 110 2.99 -1.86 -23.69
C ASN A 110 1.60 -2.03 -24.33
N ALA A 111 1.22 -1.11 -25.20
CA ALA A 111 -0.09 -1.14 -25.86
C ALA A 111 -0.30 -2.41 -26.71
N ASN A 112 0.78 -3.05 -27.15
CA ASN A 112 0.72 -4.26 -27.98
C ASN A 112 0.82 -5.54 -27.15
N CYS A 113 0.80 -5.47 -25.82
CA CYS A 113 0.86 -6.65 -24.99
C CYS A 113 -0.42 -7.48 -25.10
N ALA A 114 -0.28 -8.81 -25.18
CA ALA A 114 -1.41 -9.74 -25.26
C ALA A 114 -2.39 -9.60 -24.09
N SER A 115 -1.93 -9.12 -22.93
CA SER A 115 -2.79 -8.92 -21.76
C SER A 115 -3.91 -7.89 -21.98
N HIS A 116 -3.85 -7.09 -23.03
CA HIS A 116 -4.90 -6.11 -23.36
C HIS A 116 -5.98 -6.67 -24.28
N GLY A 117 -5.61 -7.63 -25.12
CA GLY A 117 -6.52 -8.17 -26.13
C GLY A 117 -7.09 -9.56 -25.81
N GLU A 118 -6.53 -10.25 -24.84
CA GLU A 118 -6.95 -11.59 -24.48
C GLU A 118 -7.60 -11.61 -23.09
N PRO A 119 -8.49 -12.59 -22.81
CA PRO A 119 -9.16 -12.68 -21.51
C PRO A 119 -8.22 -13.25 -20.44
N VAL A 120 -7.11 -12.58 -20.20
CA VAL A 120 -6.10 -12.98 -19.23
C VAL A 120 -5.93 -11.86 -18.18
N LYS A 121 -5.57 -12.27 -16.97
CA LYS A 121 -5.31 -11.32 -15.89
C LYS A 121 -3.90 -10.78 -16.02
N SER A 122 -3.71 -9.49 -15.75
CA SER A 122 -2.38 -8.91 -15.75
C SER A 122 -1.51 -9.61 -14.70
N ARG A 123 -0.24 -9.80 -15.00
CA ARG A 123 0.70 -10.48 -14.12
C ARG A 123 2.10 -9.93 -14.33
N PHE A 124 2.75 -9.60 -13.23
CA PHE A 124 4.11 -9.07 -13.25
C PHE A 124 4.98 -9.81 -12.24
N TYR A 125 6.25 -9.95 -12.59
CA TYR A 125 7.28 -10.39 -11.65
C TYR A 125 7.95 -9.16 -11.05
N VAL A 126 8.12 -9.17 -9.72
CA VAL A 126 8.67 -8.04 -8.98
C VAL A 126 10.15 -8.27 -8.76
N LYS A 127 10.96 -7.30 -9.15
CA LYS A 127 12.42 -7.35 -8.99
C LYS A 127 12.91 -6.06 -8.37
N THR A 128 13.98 -6.16 -7.57
CA THR A 128 14.67 -4.99 -7.04
C THR A 128 16.05 -4.92 -7.67
N GLN A 129 16.35 -3.79 -8.30
CA GLN A 129 17.64 -3.54 -8.93
C GLN A 129 18.12 -2.15 -8.50
N ASN A 130 19.33 -2.07 -7.93
CA ASN A 130 19.90 -0.80 -7.49
C ASN A 130 18.98 0.00 -6.56
N GLY A 131 18.28 -0.68 -5.64
CA GLY A 131 17.36 -0.06 -4.71
C GLY A 131 16.02 0.35 -5.32
N GLN A 132 15.78 0.06 -6.59
CA GLN A 132 14.54 0.41 -7.28
C GLN A 132 13.70 -0.82 -7.58
N THR A 133 12.40 -0.70 -7.40
CA THR A 133 11.45 -1.77 -7.73
C THR A 133 11.14 -1.73 -9.22
N ARG A 134 11.27 -2.89 -9.87
CA ARG A 134 10.96 -3.08 -11.27
C ARG A 134 9.95 -4.19 -11.46
N LEU A 135 9.12 -4.04 -12.49
CA LEU A 135 8.04 -4.97 -12.80
C LEU A 135 8.24 -5.52 -14.20
N LYS A 136 8.35 -6.85 -14.30
CA LYS A 136 8.47 -7.55 -15.59
C LYS A 136 7.11 -8.16 -15.94
N CYS A 137 6.54 -7.76 -17.08
CA CYS A 137 5.28 -8.32 -17.55
C CYS A 137 5.45 -9.79 -17.93
N HIS A 138 4.57 -10.65 -17.41
CA HIS A 138 4.57 -12.08 -17.71
C HIS A 138 4.35 -12.36 -19.22
N TYR A 139 3.55 -11.54 -19.90
CA TYR A 139 3.13 -11.81 -21.28
C TYR A 139 4.10 -11.25 -22.31
N CYS A 140 4.47 -9.97 -22.23
CA CYS A 140 5.37 -9.37 -23.19
C CYS A 140 6.84 -9.38 -22.77
N GLU A 141 7.12 -9.76 -21.52
CA GLU A 141 8.46 -9.90 -20.95
C GLU A 141 9.29 -8.61 -20.87
N LYS A 142 8.68 -7.47 -21.12
CA LYS A 142 9.34 -6.17 -20.93
C LYS A 142 9.34 -5.79 -19.45
N THR A 143 10.40 -5.12 -19.04
CA THR A 143 10.59 -4.68 -17.65
C THR A 143 10.44 -3.17 -17.56
N TYR A 144 9.70 -2.72 -16.55
CA TYR A 144 9.39 -1.31 -16.31
C TYR A 144 9.74 -0.92 -14.89
N SER A 145 10.06 0.37 -14.67
CA SER A 145 10.14 0.88 -13.30
C SER A 145 8.73 0.87 -12.68
N ARG A 146 8.65 0.68 -11.36
CA ARG A 146 7.36 0.66 -10.66
C ARG A 146 6.55 1.94 -10.94
N ASP A 147 7.21 3.09 -10.98
CA ASP A 147 6.55 4.38 -11.14
C ASP A 147 5.95 4.60 -12.53
N SER A 148 6.41 3.84 -13.54
CA SER A 148 5.92 3.96 -14.91
C SER A 148 4.73 3.06 -15.20
N VAL A 149 4.32 2.21 -14.26
CA VAL A 149 3.22 1.25 -14.43
C VAL A 149 1.99 1.75 -13.70
N ALA A 150 0.90 1.91 -14.43
CA ALA A 150 -0.37 2.37 -13.89
C ALA A 150 -1.18 1.21 -13.28
N GLU A 151 -2.09 1.57 -12.40
CA GLU A 151 -3.07 0.63 -11.85
C GLU A 151 -4.02 0.14 -12.94
N ALA A 152 -4.39 -1.11 -12.81
CA ALA A 152 -5.36 -1.72 -13.71
C ALA A 152 -6.78 -1.19 -13.43
#